data_42f6c09ad4f5c993fe5b62dcb2b66614
#
_entry.id   42f6c09ad4f5c993fe5b62dcb2b66614
#
_cell.length_a   1.000
_cell.length_b   1.000
_cell.length_c   1.000
_cell.angle_alpha   90.00
_cell.angle_beta   90.00
_cell.angle_gamma   90.00
#
_symmetry.space_group_name_H-M   'P 1'
#
loop_
_entity.id
_entity.type
_entity.pdbx_description
1 polymer ?
#
loop_
_entity_poly.entity_id
_entity_poly.type
_entity_poly.pdbx_seq_one_letter_code
_entity_poly.pdbx_strand_id
1 'polypeptide(L)'
;MLMNEIIDILEGGKENILLTNHLGNGKYSNAGNALAVSYAIAAHTAVGQLRDGSGKPYWHHLLQVAEMAQLFDLSHAAYKAAWLHDVIEDTAVTASDLTKLFSISVVNLVTELTNVTYEGNRKTRISLQHERLSHISWSGQSLKLLDSISNMWSIVNDKPDFAELYLTEKAQLISKLNNCHPAIKDLAISVLYDRCIMVGGDALKEYNKLFSEENITC
;
A
#
# COMPACT_ATOMS: atom_id res chain seq x y z
N MET A 1 -6.18 -19.60 -7.81
CA MET A 1 -4.70 -19.51 -7.85
C MET A 1 -4.26 -18.14 -7.36
N LEU A 2 -4.55 -17.07 -8.04
CA LEU A 2 -4.12 -15.69 -7.66
C LEU A 2 -4.50 -15.29 -6.22
N MET A 3 -5.73 -15.56 -5.76
CA MET A 3 -6.18 -15.21 -4.41
C MET A 3 -5.38 -15.93 -3.32
N ASN A 4 -5.06 -17.23 -3.51
CA ASN A 4 -4.24 -17.98 -2.55
C ASN A 4 -2.80 -17.42 -2.46
N GLU A 5 -2.22 -17.01 -3.58
CA GLU A 5 -0.91 -16.37 -3.60
C GLU A 5 -0.92 -15.03 -2.85
N ILE A 6 -1.99 -14.26 -2.99
CA ILE A 6 -2.17 -13.00 -2.27
C ILE A 6 -2.33 -13.24 -0.76
N ILE A 7 -3.13 -14.22 -0.36
CA ILE A 7 -3.28 -14.60 1.04
C ILE A 7 -1.93 -15.03 1.62
N ASP A 8 -1.18 -15.89 0.92
CA ASP A 8 0.17 -16.30 1.33
C ASP A 8 1.11 -15.10 1.55
N ILE A 9 1.06 -14.09 0.66
CA ILE A 9 1.83 -12.84 0.79
C ILE A 9 1.39 -12.08 2.06
N LEU A 10 0.09 -11.88 2.24
CA LEU A 10 -0.46 -11.08 3.34
C LEU A 10 -0.29 -11.75 4.71
N GLU A 11 -0.26 -13.08 4.77
CA GLU A 11 0.00 -13.85 5.99
C GLU A 11 1.49 -14.05 6.30
N GLY A 12 2.38 -13.66 5.37
CA GLY A 12 3.83 -13.79 5.55
C GLY A 12 4.36 -15.22 5.40
N GLY A 13 3.59 -16.12 4.74
CA GLY A 13 3.92 -17.55 4.67
C GLY A 13 5.20 -17.90 3.90
N LYS A 14 5.76 -16.96 3.13
CA LYS A 14 6.96 -17.19 2.30
C LYS A 14 8.10 -16.18 2.58
N GLU A 15 8.06 -15.47 3.69
CA GLU A 15 8.99 -14.36 3.99
C GLU A 15 10.47 -14.71 3.76
N ASN A 16 10.91 -15.89 4.18
CA ASN A 16 12.32 -16.31 4.01
C ASN A 16 12.69 -16.68 2.57
N ILE A 17 11.74 -17.18 1.77
CA ILE A 17 11.96 -17.56 0.37
C ILE A 17 11.97 -16.30 -0.50
N LEU A 18 11.20 -15.32 -0.13
CA LEU A 18 10.93 -14.13 -0.92
C LEU A 18 12.06 -13.11 -0.80
N LEU A 19 12.62 -12.88 0.40
CA LEU A 19 13.85 -12.08 0.54
C LEU A 19 15.02 -12.68 -0.29
N THR A 20 15.15 -14.01 -0.34
CA THR A 20 16.14 -14.67 -1.20
C THR A 20 15.84 -14.52 -2.68
N ASN A 21 14.59 -14.52 -3.11
CA ASN A 21 14.19 -14.32 -4.50
C ASN A 21 14.39 -12.87 -4.96
N HIS A 22 14.21 -11.88 -4.08
CA HIS A 22 14.43 -10.46 -4.39
C HIS A 22 15.91 -10.10 -4.49
N LEU A 23 16.77 -10.81 -3.76
CA LEU A 23 18.22 -10.67 -3.81
C LEU A 23 18.90 -11.70 -4.74
N GLY A 24 18.15 -12.69 -5.27
CA GLY A 24 18.63 -13.84 -6.05
C GLY A 24 18.33 -13.80 -7.55
N ASN A 25 17.73 -14.84 -8.13
CA ASN A 25 17.63 -15.10 -9.58
C ASN A 25 16.20 -14.99 -10.14
N GLY A 26 15.51 -13.88 -10.01
CA GLY A 26 14.16 -13.67 -10.55
C GLY A 26 14.05 -12.49 -11.52
N LYS A 27 12.91 -12.31 -12.18
CA LYS A 27 12.61 -11.19 -13.07
C LYS A 27 12.96 -9.83 -12.44
N TYR A 28 12.75 -9.69 -11.14
CA TYR A 28 13.05 -8.47 -10.38
C TYR A 28 14.40 -8.50 -9.66
N SER A 29 15.19 -9.56 -9.88
CA SER A 29 16.54 -9.68 -9.33
C SER A 29 17.53 -8.88 -10.19
N ASN A 30 17.80 -7.66 -9.79
CA ASN A 30 18.87 -6.83 -10.36
C ASN A 30 19.42 -5.89 -9.29
N ALA A 31 20.63 -5.37 -9.52
CA ALA A 31 21.33 -4.51 -8.53
C ALA A 31 20.50 -3.30 -8.11
N GLY A 32 19.72 -2.70 -9.01
CA GLY A 32 18.89 -1.55 -8.69
C GLY A 32 17.68 -1.89 -7.81
N ASN A 33 17.10 -3.09 -7.95
CA ASN A 33 16.04 -3.56 -7.06
C ASN A 33 16.62 -3.95 -5.69
N ALA A 34 17.76 -4.66 -5.66
CA ALA A 34 18.46 -4.99 -4.42
C ALA A 34 18.84 -3.74 -3.61
N LEU A 35 19.24 -2.65 -4.30
CA LEU A 35 19.50 -1.37 -3.65
C LEU A 35 18.23 -0.81 -2.98
N ALA A 36 17.07 -0.82 -3.65
CA ALA A 36 15.82 -0.31 -3.07
C ALA A 36 15.40 -1.11 -1.84
N VAL A 37 15.49 -2.45 -1.90
CA VAL A 37 15.23 -3.36 -0.77
C VAL A 37 16.13 -3.02 0.41
N SER A 38 17.45 -3.02 0.19
CA SER A 38 18.43 -2.80 1.26
C SER A 38 18.30 -1.40 1.87
N TYR A 39 18.04 -0.39 1.04
CA TYR A 39 17.89 0.98 1.48
C TYR A 39 16.64 1.16 2.37
N ALA A 40 15.49 0.63 1.93
CA ALA A 40 14.25 0.70 2.68
C ALA A 40 14.37 -0.03 4.03
N ILE A 41 14.90 -1.27 4.04
CA ILE A 41 15.12 -2.04 5.27
C ILE A 41 16.03 -1.26 6.23
N ALA A 42 17.15 -0.72 5.74
CA ALA A 42 18.10 0.04 6.57
C ALA A 42 17.45 1.31 7.15
N ALA A 43 16.71 2.09 6.34
CA ALA A 43 16.07 3.32 6.75
C ALA A 43 15.04 3.11 7.88
N HIS A 44 14.12 2.16 7.71
CA HIS A 44 13.10 1.85 8.73
C HIS A 44 13.69 1.18 9.97
N THR A 45 14.73 0.33 9.81
CA THR A 45 15.46 -0.28 10.94
C THR A 45 16.19 0.78 11.76
N ALA A 46 16.79 1.78 11.11
CA ALA A 46 17.52 2.85 11.78
C ALA A 46 16.64 3.68 12.74
N VAL A 47 15.33 3.81 12.43
CA VAL A 47 14.36 4.47 13.32
C VAL A 47 13.62 3.48 14.25
N GLY A 48 13.94 2.20 14.18
CA GLY A 48 13.32 1.17 15.01
C GLY A 48 11.85 0.93 14.73
N GLN A 49 11.38 1.21 13.51
CA GLN A 49 9.97 1.13 13.16
C GLN A 49 9.46 -0.31 13.12
N LEU A 50 8.32 -0.53 13.77
CA LEU A 50 7.62 -1.81 13.80
C LEU A 50 6.20 -1.66 13.24
N ARG A 51 5.62 -2.77 12.81
CA ARG A 51 4.18 -2.85 12.47
C ARG A 51 3.36 -2.75 13.75
N ASP A 52 2.37 -1.88 13.74
CA ASP A 52 1.39 -1.82 14.81
C ASP A 52 0.69 -3.19 14.98
N GLY A 53 0.34 -3.55 16.21
CA GLY A 53 -0.32 -4.79 16.58
C GLY A 53 0.61 -6.00 16.57
N SER A 54 1.18 -6.37 15.42
CA SER A 54 2.04 -7.56 15.31
C SER A 54 3.44 -7.39 15.92
N GLY A 55 3.94 -6.16 16.02
CA GLY A 55 5.31 -5.87 16.47
C GLY A 55 6.42 -6.35 15.51
N LYS A 56 6.08 -6.86 14.35
CA LYS A 56 7.06 -7.26 13.31
C LYS A 56 7.83 -6.04 12.80
N PRO A 57 9.08 -6.19 12.33
CA PRO A 57 9.81 -5.12 11.64
C PRO A 57 8.98 -4.54 10.48
N TYR A 58 9.03 -3.22 10.29
CA TYR A 58 8.17 -2.52 9.32
C TYR A 58 8.36 -3.00 7.87
N TRP A 59 9.56 -3.46 7.52
CA TRP A 59 9.86 -3.96 6.18
C TRP A 59 8.98 -5.15 5.73
N HIS A 60 8.29 -5.86 6.64
CA HIS A 60 7.31 -6.89 6.27
C HIS A 60 6.15 -6.29 5.47
N HIS A 61 5.69 -5.08 5.82
CA HIS A 61 4.69 -4.36 5.03
C HIS A 61 5.22 -3.98 3.65
N LEU A 62 6.42 -3.43 3.59
CA LEU A 62 7.05 -3.05 2.31
C LEU A 62 7.22 -4.25 1.39
N LEU A 63 7.61 -5.41 1.95
CA LEU A 63 7.70 -6.67 1.24
C LEU A 63 6.34 -7.08 0.66
N GLN A 64 5.27 -7.09 1.45
CA GLN A 64 3.91 -7.43 1.00
C GLN A 64 3.48 -6.56 -0.20
N VAL A 65 3.68 -5.25 -0.11
CA VAL A 65 3.33 -4.32 -1.19
C VAL A 65 4.16 -4.58 -2.45
N ALA A 66 5.47 -4.83 -2.30
CA ALA A 66 6.37 -5.09 -3.42
C ALA A 66 6.08 -6.43 -4.10
N GLU A 67 5.73 -7.47 -3.35
CA GLU A 67 5.36 -8.78 -3.89
C GLU A 67 4.05 -8.74 -4.66
N MET A 68 3.05 -8.06 -4.12
CA MET A 68 1.83 -7.82 -4.86
C MET A 68 2.10 -7.00 -6.13
N ALA A 69 2.97 -5.98 -6.08
CA ALA A 69 3.37 -5.22 -7.27
C ALA A 69 4.06 -6.11 -8.33
N GLN A 70 4.87 -7.07 -7.88
CA GLN A 70 5.47 -8.08 -8.76
C GLN A 70 4.43 -9.05 -9.33
N LEU A 71 3.50 -9.53 -8.51
CA LEU A 71 2.45 -10.47 -8.90
C LEU A 71 1.54 -9.89 -9.99
N PHE A 72 1.24 -8.60 -9.91
CA PHE A 72 0.48 -7.85 -10.93
C PHE A 72 1.35 -7.30 -12.07
N ASP A 73 2.60 -7.73 -12.18
CA ASP A 73 3.53 -7.36 -13.25
C ASP A 73 3.73 -5.85 -13.44
N LEU A 74 3.68 -5.09 -12.35
CA LEU A 74 3.96 -3.66 -12.41
C LEU A 74 5.42 -3.39 -12.82
N SER A 75 5.72 -2.17 -13.27
CA SER A 75 7.05 -1.82 -13.75
C SER A 75 8.13 -1.95 -12.67
N HIS A 76 9.41 -2.09 -13.09
CA HIS A 76 10.55 -2.05 -12.16
C HIS A 76 10.63 -0.76 -11.34
N ALA A 77 10.14 0.36 -11.86
CA ALA A 77 10.06 1.61 -11.10
C ALA A 77 9.00 1.52 -10.00
N ALA A 78 7.83 0.94 -10.32
CA ALA A 78 6.77 0.71 -9.35
C ALA A 78 7.19 -0.28 -8.26
N TYR A 79 7.88 -1.37 -8.63
CA TYR A 79 8.44 -2.32 -7.67
C TYR A 79 9.42 -1.66 -6.67
N LYS A 80 10.33 -0.81 -7.16
CA LYS A 80 11.24 -0.05 -6.27
C LYS A 80 10.49 0.95 -5.40
N ALA A 81 9.49 1.64 -5.99
CA ALA A 81 8.65 2.56 -5.24
C ALA A 81 7.82 1.83 -4.17
N ALA A 82 7.38 0.59 -4.40
CA ALA A 82 6.72 -0.23 -3.40
C ALA A 82 7.60 -0.49 -2.16
N TRP A 83 8.90 -0.71 -2.33
CA TRP A 83 9.84 -0.81 -1.21
C TRP A 83 10.09 0.52 -0.50
N LEU A 84 10.04 1.63 -1.22
CA LEU A 84 10.47 2.95 -0.75
C LEU A 84 9.30 3.87 -0.35
N HIS A 85 8.03 3.46 -0.51
CA HIS A 85 6.88 4.37 -0.47
C HIS A 85 6.73 5.14 0.85
N ASP A 86 7.12 4.55 1.96
CA ASP A 86 6.99 5.15 3.28
C ASP A 86 8.30 5.77 3.83
N VAL A 87 9.44 5.64 3.11
CA VAL A 87 10.73 6.11 3.66
C VAL A 87 10.78 7.61 3.91
N ILE A 88 10.07 8.42 3.10
CA ILE A 88 10.02 9.88 3.28
C ILE A 88 9.10 10.26 4.44
N GLU A 89 8.01 9.50 4.66
CA GLU A 89 7.05 9.78 5.73
C GLU A 89 7.60 9.39 7.10
N ASP A 90 8.23 8.22 7.17
CA ASP A 90 8.48 7.54 8.43
C ASP A 90 9.94 7.59 8.88
N THR A 91 10.84 8.12 8.05
CA THR A 91 12.28 8.19 8.36
C THR A 91 12.86 9.59 8.11
N ALA A 92 14.17 9.76 8.31
CA ALA A 92 14.86 10.99 8.00
C ALA A 92 15.21 11.19 6.51
N VAL A 93 14.81 10.23 5.65
CA VAL A 93 15.12 10.24 4.21
C VAL A 93 14.30 11.33 3.51
N THR A 94 14.95 12.09 2.65
CA THR A 94 14.31 13.11 1.83
C THR A 94 14.21 12.68 0.36
N ALA A 95 13.32 13.31 -0.42
CA ALA A 95 13.27 13.11 -1.87
C ALA A 95 14.62 13.43 -2.54
N SER A 96 15.36 14.42 -2.03
CA SER A 96 16.71 14.77 -2.51
C SER A 96 17.71 13.64 -2.29
N ASP A 97 17.60 12.88 -1.21
CA ASP A 97 18.48 11.73 -0.97
C ASP A 97 18.17 10.60 -1.94
N LEU A 98 16.89 10.35 -2.22
CA LEU A 98 16.47 9.35 -3.19
C LEU A 98 16.93 9.67 -4.61
N THR A 99 16.97 10.96 -5.02
CA THR A 99 17.45 11.35 -6.37
C THR A 99 18.92 11.03 -6.62
N LYS A 100 19.71 10.85 -5.56
CA LYS A 100 21.14 10.48 -5.68
C LYS A 100 21.32 8.99 -6.03
N LEU A 101 20.32 8.16 -5.76
CA LEU A 101 20.43 6.71 -5.83
C LEU A 101 19.45 6.07 -6.83
N PHE A 102 18.32 6.71 -7.07
CA PHE A 102 17.22 6.15 -7.86
C PHE A 102 16.85 7.05 -9.03
N SER A 103 16.27 6.45 -10.07
CA SER A 103 15.77 7.21 -11.23
C SER A 103 14.63 8.15 -10.84
N ILE A 104 14.47 9.21 -11.61
CA ILE A 104 13.40 10.19 -11.40
C ILE A 104 12.00 9.53 -11.38
N SER A 105 11.79 8.46 -12.18
CA SER A 105 10.52 7.72 -12.20
C SER A 105 10.22 7.06 -10.86
N VAL A 106 11.23 6.54 -10.14
CA VAL A 106 11.06 5.97 -8.80
C VAL A 106 10.75 7.07 -7.80
N VAL A 107 11.55 8.15 -7.82
CA VAL A 107 11.39 9.26 -6.88
C VAL A 107 10.03 9.94 -7.02
N ASN A 108 9.56 10.13 -8.25
CA ASN A 108 8.23 10.69 -8.50
C ASN A 108 7.13 9.80 -7.91
N LEU A 109 7.18 8.47 -8.11
CA LEU A 109 6.22 7.54 -7.53
C LEU A 109 6.22 7.57 -6.00
N VAL A 110 7.40 7.56 -5.37
CA VAL A 110 7.51 7.69 -3.91
C VAL A 110 6.91 9.01 -3.43
N THR A 111 7.20 10.12 -4.11
CA THR A 111 6.66 11.45 -3.78
C THR A 111 5.14 11.51 -3.97
N GLU A 112 4.59 10.88 -5.01
CA GLU A 112 3.15 10.76 -5.20
C GLU A 112 2.46 10.02 -4.04
N LEU A 113 3.10 9.00 -3.50
CA LEU A 113 2.57 8.17 -2.41
C LEU A 113 2.70 8.84 -1.04
N THR A 114 3.75 9.66 -0.84
CA THR A 114 4.02 10.41 0.40
C THR A 114 2.85 11.33 0.77
N ASN A 115 2.37 11.25 2.00
CA ASN A 115 1.26 12.09 2.47
C ASN A 115 1.67 13.55 2.59
N VAL A 116 0.72 14.44 2.26
CA VAL A 116 0.88 15.88 2.42
C VAL A 116 0.16 16.32 3.70
N THR A 117 0.77 17.22 4.45
CA THR A 117 0.15 17.81 5.62
C THR A 117 -0.88 18.84 5.22
N TYR A 118 -2.10 18.69 5.70
CA TYR A 118 -3.20 19.63 5.50
C TYR A 118 -3.68 20.19 6.84
N GLU A 119 -4.11 21.45 6.84
CA GLU A 119 -4.78 22.07 7.96
C GLU A 119 -6.23 21.58 8.11
N GLY A 120 -6.78 21.69 9.34
CA GLY A 120 -8.16 21.33 9.65
C GLY A 120 -8.31 20.06 10.47
N ASN A 121 -9.56 19.66 10.68
CA ASN A 121 -9.88 18.42 11.40
C ASN A 121 -9.55 17.17 10.56
N ARG A 122 -9.60 15.96 11.19
CA ARG A 122 -9.29 14.71 10.52
C ARG A 122 -10.07 14.53 9.20
N LYS A 123 -11.39 14.76 9.24
CA LYS A 123 -12.25 14.57 8.06
C LYS A 123 -11.80 15.45 6.90
N THR A 124 -11.48 16.72 7.16
CA THR A 124 -10.99 17.65 6.14
C THR A 124 -9.65 17.19 5.57
N ARG A 125 -8.68 16.83 6.43
CA ARG A 125 -7.36 16.36 6.00
C ARG A 125 -7.45 15.10 5.15
N ILE A 126 -8.24 14.11 5.58
CA ILE A 126 -8.45 12.86 4.83
C ILE A 126 -9.13 13.13 3.48
N SER A 127 -10.16 13.99 3.44
CA SER A 127 -10.83 14.33 2.18
C SER A 127 -9.89 15.00 1.18
N LEU A 128 -9.04 15.93 1.62
CA LEU A 128 -8.04 16.59 0.77
C LEU A 128 -6.96 15.62 0.29
N GLN A 129 -6.52 14.71 1.15
CA GLN A 129 -5.57 13.67 0.78
C GLN A 129 -6.15 12.70 -0.26
N HIS A 130 -7.40 12.27 -0.09
CA HIS A 130 -8.09 11.41 -1.06
C HIS A 130 -8.25 12.11 -2.41
N GLU A 131 -8.58 13.40 -2.39
CA GLU A 131 -8.68 14.20 -3.63
C GLU A 131 -7.33 14.26 -4.33
N ARG A 132 -6.25 14.59 -3.63
CA ARG A 132 -4.90 14.58 -4.20
C ARG A 132 -4.53 13.21 -4.79
N LEU A 133 -4.78 12.13 -4.05
CA LEU A 133 -4.46 10.77 -4.50
C LEU A 133 -5.26 10.34 -5.73
N SER A 134 -6.46 10.88 -5.95
CA SER A 134 -7.25 10.58 -7.15
C SER A 134 -6.62 11.14 -8.43
N HIS A 135 -5.67 12.07 -8.32
CA HIS A 135 -4.99 12.73 -9.45
C HIS A 135 -3.55 12.26 -9.68
N ILE A 136 -3.02 11.35 -8.86
CA ILE A 136 -1.68 10.81 -9.09
C ILE A 136 -1.68 9.82 -10.27
N SER A 137 -0.48 9.43 -10.69
CA SER A 137 -0.29 8.55 -11.85
C SER A 137 -1.00 7.19 -11.69
N TRP A 138 -1.22 6.50 -12.82
CA TRP A 138 -1.76 5.13 -12.87
C TRP A 138 -0.97 4.17 -11.95
N SER A 139 0.37 4.22 -12.02
CA SER A 139 1.23 3.41 -11.16
C SER A 139 1.15 3.82 -9.70
N GLY A 140 1.04 5.12 -9.42
CA GLY A 140 0.86 5.65 -8.06
C GLY A 140 -0.46 5.19 -7.44
N GLN A 141 -1.58 5.29 -8.18
CA GLN A 141 -2.87 4.79 -7.69
C GLN A 141 -2.87 3.27 -7.48
N SER A 142 -2.24 2.52 -8.40
CA SER A 142 -2.10 1.06 -8.27
C SER A 142 -1.32 0.68 -7.00
N LEU A 143 -0.18 1.34 -6.75
CA LEU A 143 0.62 1.12 -5.54
C LEU A 143 -0.14 1.53 -4.27
N LYS A 144 -0.91 2.64 -4.30
CA LYS A 144 -1.72 3.07 -3.14
C LYS A 144 -2.83 2.08 -2.81
N LEU A 145 -3.38 1.40 -3.81
CA LEU A 145 -4.32 0.30 -3.59
C LEU A 145 -3.62 -0.92 -2.94
N LEU A 146 -2.41 -1.29 -3.40
CA LEU A 146 -1.65 -2.41 -2.80
C LEU A 146 -1.25 -2.12 -1.35
N ASP A 147 -0.78 -0.90 -1.05
CA ASP A 147 -0.55 -0.43 0.31
C ASP A 147 -1.83 -0.54 1.16
N SER A 148 -2.96 -0.08 0.62
CA SER A 148 -4.25 -0.15 1.31
C SER A 148 -4.68 -1.59 1.57
N ILE A 149 -4.48 -2.52 0.64
CA ILE A 149 -4.76 -3.96 0.81
C ILE A 149 -3.95 -4.53 1.98
N SER A 150 -2.63 -4.31 2.00
CA SER A 150 -1.76 -4.79 3.09
C SER A 150 -2.20 -4.25 4.46
N ASN A 151 -2.54 -2.97 4.53
CA ASN A 151 -2.98 -2.35 5.78
C ASN A 151 -4.39 -2.79 6.21
N MET A 152 -5.35 -2.92 5.27
CA MET A 152 -6.71 -3.41 5.57
C MET A 152 -6.69 -4.87 6.04
N TRP A 153 -5.74 -5.68 5.55
CA TRP A 153 -5.66 -7.10 5.92
C TRP A 153 -5.47 -7.30 7.42
N SER A 154 -4.62 -6.49 8.05
CA SER A 154 -4.26 -6.64 9.46
C SER A 154 -5.04 -5.74 10.41
N ILE A 155 -5.67 -4.64 9.95
CA ILE A 155 -6.23 -3.57 10.80
C ILE A 155 -7.25 -4.07 11.83
N VAL A 156 -8.06 -5.07 11.47
CA VAL A 156 -9.10 -5.61 12.36
C VAL A 156 -8.50 -6.28 13.59
N ASN A 157 -7.36 -6.94 13.41
CA ASN A 157 -6.63 -7.60 14.50
C ASN A 157 -5.68 -6.64 15.23
N ASP A 158 -5.00 -5.76 14.47
CA ASP A 158 -3.96 -4.88 14.97
C ASP A 158 -4.54 -3.69 15.76
N LYS A 159 -5.67 -3.13 15.30
CA LYS A 159 -6.30 -1.93 15.89
C LYS A 159 -7.83 -2.03 15.82
N PRO A 160 -8.47 -2.95 16.56
CA PRO A 160 -9.92 -3.19 16.49
C PRO A 160 -10.76 -1.94 16.76
N ASP A 161 -10.38 -1.12 17.73
CA ASP A 161 -11.10 0.11 18.08
C ASP A 161 -11.03 1.20 17.01
N PHE A 162 -10.08 1.09 16.10
CA PHE A 162 -9.87 2.04 14.98
C PHE A 162 -10.34 1.48 13.64
N ALA A 163 -10.55 0.16 13.53
CA ALA A 163 -10.78 -0.54 12.28
C ALA A 163 -12.01 0.00 11.52
N GLU A 164 -13.12 0.27 12.22
CA GLU A 164 -14.34 0.77 11.60
C GLU A 164 -14.13 2.13 10.91
N LEU A 165 -13.52 3.09 11.60
CA LEU A 165 -13.20 4.39 11.02
C LEU A 165 -12.22 4.27 9.86
N TYR A 166 -11.17 3.45 10.02
CA TYR A 166 -10.16 3.22 8.99
C TYR A 166 -10.76 2.64 7.72
N LEU A 167 -11.60 1.60 7.83
CA LEU A 167 -12.24 0.95 6.68
C LEU A 167 -13.24 1.89 6.00
N THR A 168 -13.98 2.72 6.76
CA THR A 168 -14.85 3.76 6.20
C THR A 168 -14.04 4.75 5.34
N GLU A 169 -12.90 5.23 5.84
CA GLU A 169 -12.00 6.12 5.09
C GLU A 169 -11.40 5.41 3.87
N LYS A 170 -11.05 4.12 3.98
CA LYS A 170 -10.53 3.35 2.84
C LYS A 170 -11.59 3.10 1.76
N ALA A 171 -12.85 2.88 2.12
CA ALA A 171 -13.95 2.81 1.16
C ALA A 171 -14.02 4.10 0.30
N GLN A 172 -13.96 5.27 0.95
CA GLN A 172 -13.96 6.57 0.29
C GLN A 172 -12.73 6.78 -0.60
N LEU A 173 -11.55 6.35 -0.16
CA LEU A 173 -10.33 6.42 -0.98
C LEU A 173 -10.45 5.53 -2.22
N ILE A 174 -10.75 4.25 -2.03
CA ILE A 174 -10.82 3.25 -3.10
C ILE A 174 -11.85 3.67 -4.16
N SER A 175 -12.99 4.25 -3.78
CA SER A 175 -13.99 4.74 -4.73
C SER A 175 -13.46 5.84 -5.67
N LYS A 176 -12.47 6.63 -5.23
CA LYS A 176 -11.87 7.72 -6.00
C LYS A 176 -10.69 7.28 -6.90
N LEU A 177 -10.00 6.19 -6.57
CA LEU A 177 -8.84 5.71 -7.32
C LEU A 177 -9.27 4.93 -8.56
N ASN A 178 -9.56 5.64 -9.66
CA ASN A 178 -10.10 5.06 -10.89
C ASN A 178 -9.08 4.95 -12.04
N ASN A 179 -7.94 5.64 -11.94
CA ASN A 179 -6.83 5.56 -12.88
C ASN A 179 -5.76 4.59 -12.34
N CYS A 180 -6.08 3.28 -12.29
CA CYS A 180 -5.23 2.25 -11.69
C CYS A 180 -5.36 0.91 -12.44
N HIS A 181 -4.59 -0.09 -12.02
CA HIS A 181 -4.69 -1.46 -12.55
C HIS A 181 -6.04 -2.08 -12.16
N PRO A 182 -6.89 -2.52 -13.13
CA PRO A 182 -8.25 -2.97 -12.84
C PRO A 182 -8.30 -4.13 -11.84
N ALA A 183 -7.49 -5.19 -12.04
CA ALA A 183 -7.51 -6.34 -11.13
C ALA A 183 -6.99 -6.01 -9.71
N ILE A 184 -6.14 -4.99 -9.55
CA ILE A 184 -5.74 -4.48 -8.22
C ILE A 184 -6.92 -3.75 -7.57
N LYS A 185 -7.69 -2.99 -8.36
CA LYS A 185 -8.90 -2.32 -7.88
C LYS A 185 -9.93 -3.33 -7.38
N ASP A 186 -10.21 -4.36 -8.19
CA ASP A 186 -11.17 -5.42 -7.84
C ASP A 186 -10.73 -6.15 -6.57
N LEU A 187 -9.44 -6.46 -6.43
CA LEU A 187 -8.88 -7.05 -5.22
C LEU A 187 -9.07 -6.14 -4.00
N ALA A 188 -8.77 -4.84 -4.14
CA ALA A 188 -8.92 -3.88 -3.04
C ALA A 188 -10.38 -3.78 -2.57
N ILE A 189 -11.35 -3.79 -3.51
CA ILE A 189 -12.78 -3.80 -3.20
C ILE A 189 -13.18 -5.10 -2.49
N SER A 190 -12.66 -6.25 -2.94
CA SER A 190 -12.94 -7.56 -2.31
C SER A 190 -12.39 -7.63 -0.88
N VAL A 191 -11.12 -7.24 -0.67
CA VAL A 191 -10.53 -7.21 0.68
C VAL A 191 -11.25 -6.23 1.59
N LEU A 192 -11.61 -5.06 1.08
CA LEU A 192 -12.40 -4.07 1.83
C LEU A 192 -13.74 -4.67 2.28
N TYR A 193 -14.46 -5.36 1.37
CA TYR A 193 -15.74 -6.02 1.69
C TYR A 193 -15.59 -7.02 2.83
N ASP A 194 -14.63 -7.94 2.72
CA ASP A 194 -14.38 -8.95 3.75
C ASP A 194 -14.10 -8.32 5.12
N ARG A 195 -13.29 -7.26 5.15
CA ARG A 195 -12.96 -6.56 6.41
C ARG A 195 -14.18 -5.77 6.94
N CYS A 196 -14.96 -5.14 6.06
CA CYS A 196 -16.18 -4.43 6.45
C CYS A 196 -17.25 -5.40 7.02
N ILE A 197 -17.38 -6.62 6.50
CA ILE A 197 -18.26 -7.64 7.09
C ILE A 197 -17.82 -8.02 8.51
N MET A 198 -16.51 -8.16 8.74
CA MET A 198 -15.98 -8.53 10.06
C MET A 198 -16.25 -7.45 11.11
N VAL A 199 -16.20 -6.17 10.74
CA VAL A 199 -16.35 -5.03 11.65
C VAL A 199 -17.81 -4.56 11.73
N GLY A 200 -18.56 -4.59 10.63
CA GLY A 200 -19.94 -4.10 10.54
C GLY A 200 -20.03 -2.57 10.55
N GLY A 201 -21.05 -2.06 11.22
CA GLY A 201 -21.23 -0.64 11.54
C GLY A 201 -21.24 0.31 10.33
N ASP A 202 -20.59 1.46 10.49
CA ASP A 202 -20.54 2.50 9.45
C ASP A 202 -19.60 2.12 8.28
N ALA A 203 -18.60 1.24 8.51
CA ALA A 203 -17.73 0.74 7.46
C ALA A 203 -18.53 -0.06 6.43
N LEU A 204 -19.38 -0.98 6.86
CA LEU A 204 -20.21 -1.78 5.94
C LEU A 204 -21.29 -0.92 5.26
N LYS A 205 -21.86 0.05 5.95
CA LYS A 205 -22.81 1.01 5.34
C LYS A 205 -22.15 1.83 4.23
N GLU A 206 -20.96 2.37 4.49
CA GLU A 206 -20.24 3.18 3.49
C GLU A 206 -19.79 2.31 2.30
N TYR A 207 -19.34 1.06 2.55
CA TYR A 207 -19.05 0.10 1.49
C TYR A 207 -20.28 -0.11 0.59
N ASN A 208 -21.42 -0.47 1.16
CA ASN A 208 -22.65 -0.72 0.40
C ASN A 208 -23.10 0.50 -0.39
N LYS A 209 -22.99 1.70 0.18
CA LYS A 209 -23.30 2.96 -0.49
C LYS A 209 -22.43 3.21 -1.72
N LEU A 210 -21.14 2.85 -1.69
CA LEU A 210 -20.17 3.16 -2.73
C LEU A 210 -20.00 2.06 -3.78
N PHE A 211 -20.25 0.79 -3.43
CA PHE A 211 -19.90 -0.36 -4.25
C PHE A 211 -21.04 -1.37 -4.48
N SER A 212 -22.27 -1.15 -3.96
CA SER A 212 -23.39 -2.03 -4.30
C SER A 212 -23.81 -1.87 -5.76
N GLU A 213 -24.29 -2.97 -6.38
CA GLU A 213 -24.69 -3.03 -7.79
C GLU A 213 -25.73 -1.98 -8.19
N GLU A 214 -26.56 -1.52 -7.24
CA GLU A 214 -27.56 -0.47 -7.47
C GLU A 214 -26.95 0.90 -7.83
N ASN A 215 -25.67 1.15 -7.53
CA ASN A 215 -24.98 2.41 -7.79
C ASN A 215 -24.05 2.38 -9.02
N ILE A 216 -23.93 1.24 -9.71
CA ILE A 216 -23.06 1.07 -10.90
C ILE A 216 -23.80 1.42 -12.21
N THR A 217 -25.11 1.68 -12.16
CA THR A 217 -25.94 2.05 -13.32
C THR A 217 -26.34 3.53 -13.26
N CYS A 218 -25.39 4.41 -13.53
CA CYS A 218 -25.65 5.81 -13.95
C CYS A 218 -24.54 6.30 -14.87
#